data_01bffce5dfc85020e7d0ce6ea2de69aa
#
_entry.id   01bffce5dfc85020e7d0ce6ea2de69aa
#
_cell.length_a   1.000
_cell.length_b   1.000
_cell.length_c   1.000
_cell.angle_alpha   90.00
_cell.angle_beta   90.00
_cell.angle_gamma   90.00
#
_symmetry.space_group_name_H-M   'P 1'
#
loop_
_entity.id
_entity.type
_entity.pdbx_description
1 polymer ?
#
loop_
_entity_poly.entity_id
_entity_poly.type
_entity_poly.pdbx_seq_one_letter_code
_entity_poly.pdbx_strand_id
1 'polypeptide(L)'
;MKRVKGAFDERAAALDGLLGVGRSFDMIGRTLRIGGRRARLWVVNGYADDTVLERAISAWLPIPSLEDVGTLQAFADRYVSVCDAAVETDRLKAVTAVFAGKTLLVIDGFSGGVVLDAKQFPLRSVEEPDTSKVLRGSHDGFGESVMKNAALLRRRIRDSQLTLESLQVGTRSRTDVVLCYMENRVDRKLLDQLRKKLEAMDVGSIAMSQESVAEAIAPPQWWNPFPKTRYTERPDVAAASVLEGDILLMIDNTPAVMLLPCSLFRFLEEVNDYYFPPLVGTYLRIVRVIVLFLTLFVTPLWYLLVKSPDTLHESLHFLLIEDEYYVPLILQLLLVEFIIDVLKLASLNTPDVLSNSFSMLGALILGDFAVQARWLVPEVLVYMAFVAIANYAQHSYEMGYAVKLCRMALLLLIWLFDWWGFIGGILGTLALIASTRPLIGKGYLYPFIPFNGKDLWALLHHRPIDRNNS
;
A
#
# COMPACT_ATOMS: atom_id res chain seq x y z
N MET A 1 -38.91 -19.20 -26.18
CA MET A 1 -39.35 -17.87 -26.66
C MET A 1 -38.26 -16.85 -26.42
N LYS A 2 -37.47 -16.47 -27.43
CA LYS A 2 -36.51 -15.35 -27.33
C LYS A 2 -37.35 -14.05 -27.25
N ARG A 3 -37.42 -13.43 -26.06
CA ARG A 3 -37.94 -12.08 -25.92
C ARG A 3 -37.05 -11.14 -26.73
N VAL A 4 -37.61 -10.46 -27.70
CA VAL A 4 -36.97 -9.31 -28.36
C VAL A 4 -36.64 -8.32 -27.25
N LYS A 5 -35.35 -8.06 -27.01
CA LYS A 5 -34.91 -7.05 -26.03
C LYS A 5 -35.47 -5.69 -26.49
N GLY A 6 -36.32 -5.07 -25.68
CA GLY A 6 -36.83 -3.73 -25.98
C GLY A 6 -35.73 -2.67 -25.79
N ALA A 7 -35.95 -1.48 -26.37
CA ALA A 7 -35.01 -0.36 -26.32
C ALA A 7 -34.54 0.02 -24.90
N PHE A 8 -35.37 -0.21 -23.88
CA PHE A 8 -35.01 -0.03 -22.48
C PHE A 8 -33.96 -1.05 -22.02
N ASP A 9 -34.11 -2.34 -22.37
CA ASP A 9 -33.19 -3.40 -21.99
C ASP A 9 -31.79 -3.19 -22.60
N GLU A 10 -31.74 -2.71 -23.83
CA GLU A 10 -30.47 -2.37 -24.52
C GLU A 10 -29.76 -1.18 -23.86
N ARG A 11 -30.53 -0.14 -23.51
CA ARG A 11 -30.00 1.04 -22.78
C ARG A 11 -29.50 0.66 -21.40
N ALA A 12 -30.26 -0.12 -20.65
CA ALA A 12 -29.90 -0.59 -19.33
C ALA A 12 -28.66 -1.47 -19.40
N ALA A 13 -28.57 -2.42 -20.33
CA ALA A 13 -27.39 -3.25 -20.54
C ALA A 13 -26.13 -2.46 -20.94
N ALA A 14 -26.30 -1.43 -21.78
CA ALA A 14 -25.20 -0.55 -22.15
C ALA A 14 -24.67 0.26 -20.95
N LEU A 15 -25.56 0.75 -20.08
CA LEU A 15 -25.16 1.42 -18.85
C LEU A 15 -24.53 0.44 -17.83
N ASP A 16 -25.08 -0.76 -17.68
CA ASP A 16 -24.49 -1.82 -16.87
C ASP A 16 -23.04 -2.11 -17.29
N GLY A 17 -22.79 -2.21 -18.60
CA GLY A 17 -21.45 -2.43 -19.14
C GLY A 17 -20.49 -1.28 -18.88
N LEU A 18 -20.94 -0.03 -19.04
CA LEU A 18 -20.14 1.16 -18.78
C LEU A 18 -19.84 1.37 -17.31
N LEU A 19 -20.81 1.09 -16.45
CA LEU A 19 -20.68 1.21 -14.99
C LEU A 19 -19.99 0.00 -14.35
N GLY A 20 -19.83 -1.10 -15.08
CA GLY A 20 -19.18 -2.30 -14.56
C GLY A 20 -20.05 -3.13 -13.62
N VAL A 21 -21.39 -3.04 -13.73
CA VAL A 21 -22.32 -3.85 -12.93
C VAL A 21 -22.07 -5.34 -13.18
N GLY A 22 -21.87 -6.11 -12.11
CA GLY A 22 -21.53 -7.55 -12.19
C GLY A 22 -20.03 -7.84 -12.39
N ARG A 23 -19.17 -6.81 -12.62
CA ARG A 23 -17.71 -6.91 -12.62
C ARG A 23 -17.11 -6.31 -11.33
N SER A 24 -17.64 -5.16 -10.93
CA SER A 24 -17.21 -4.45 -9.74
C SER A 24 -18.27 -4.63 -8.64
N PHE A 25 -17.89 -5.13 -7.49
CA PHE A 25 -18.83 -5.46 -6.41
C PHE A 25 -19.47 -4.23 -5.77
N ASP A 26 -18.82 -3.08 -5.87
CA ASP A 26 -19.32 -1.80 -5.37
C ASP A 26 -20.37 -1.15 -6.29
N MET A 27 -20.58 -1.67 -7.51
CA MET A 27 -21.55 -1.13 -8.46
C MET A 27 -22.87 -1.89 -8.40
N ILE A 28 -23.90 -1.26 -7.85
CA ILE A 28 -25.24 -1.83 -7.72
C ILE A 28 -26.14 -1.32 -8.85
N GLY A 29 -26.75 -2.25 -9.59
CA GLY A 29 -27.82 -1.98 -10.56
C GLY A 29 -29.11 -2.66 -10.13
N ARG A 30 -30.08 -1.89 -9.58
CA ARG A 30 -31.37 -2.43 -9.10
C ARG A 30 -32.48 -2.14 -10.10
N THR A 31 -33.25 -3.17 -10.44
CA THR A 31 -34.45 -3.02 -11.28
C THR A 31 -35.66 -2.80 -10.40
N LEU A 32 -36.49 -1.80 -10.75
CA LEU A 32 -37.71 -1.40 -10.04
C LEU A 32 -38.88 -1.33 -11.02
N ARG A 33 -40.11 -1.21 -10.48
CA ARG A 33 -41.28 -0.81 -11.24
C ARG A 33 -41.87 0.46 -10.63
N ILE A 34 -42.05 1.49 -11.43
CA ILE A 34 -42.56 2.80 -11.01
C ILE A 34 -43.71 3.15 -11.94
N GLY A 35 -44.92 3.30 -11.40
CA GLY A 35 -46.13 3.60 -12.17
C GLY A 35 -46.37 2.61 -13.32
N GLY A 36 -46.19 1.32 -13.08
CA GLY A 36 -46.34 0.25 -14.06
C GLY A 36 -45.18 0.13 -15.08
N ARG A 37 -44.30 1.12 -15.18
CA ARG A 37 -43.15 1.13 -16.08
C ARG A 37 -41.93 0.49 -15.44
N ARG A 38 -41.05 -0.13 -16.24
CA ARG A 38 -39.76 -0.63 -15.76
C ARG A 38 -38.82 0.53 -15.50
N ALA A 39 -38.08 0.45 -14.41
CA ALA A 39 -37.04 1.41 -14.05
C ALA A 39 -35.79 0.68 -13.59
N ARG A 40 -34.63 1.30 -13.77
CA ARG A 40 -33.37 0.78 -13.27
C ARG A 40 -32.59 1.89 -12.59
N LEU A 41 -32.09 1.58 -11.41
CA LEU A 41 -31.34 2.46 -10.53
C LEU A 41 -29.89 1.97 -10.46
N TRP A 42 -28.93 2.89 -10.57
CA TRP A 42 -27.51 2.61 -10.38
C TRP A 42 -26.93 3.48 -9.28
N VAL A 43 -26.12 2.85 -8.45
CA VAL A 43 -25.47 3.50 -7.31
C VAL A 43 -24.15 2.82 -6.99
N VAL A 44 -23.19 3.59 -6.50
CA VAL A 44 -21.96 3.06 -5.92
C VAL A 44 -22.22 2.71 -4.45
N ASN A 45 -22.04 1.45 -4.09
CA ASN A 45 -22.17 0.98 -2.72
C ASN A 45 -21.08 1.63 -1.84
N GLY A 46 -21.45 2.05 -0.64
CA GLY A 46 -20.56 2.80 0.25
C GLY A 46 -20.48 4.30 -0.03
N TYR A 47 -21.14 4.80 -1.09
CA TYR A 47 -21.30 6.24 -1.33
C TYR A 47 -22.69 6.77 -1.02
N ALA A 48 -23.67 5.91 -1.09
CA ALA A 48 -25.05 6.32 -0.94
C ALA A 48 -25.47 6.40 0.51
N ASP A 49 -26.27 7.40 0.83
CA ASP A 49 -27.05 7.44 2.05
C ASP A 49 -28.26 6.51 1.89
N ASP A 50 -28.20 5.37 2.56
CA ASP A 50 -29.26 4.35 2.49
C ASP A 50 -30.62 4.91 2.91
N THR A 51 -30.66 5.84 3.86
CA THR A 51 -31.89 6.47 4.34
C THR A 51 -32.52 7.34 3.26
N VAL A 52 -31.71 8.12 2.55
CA VAL A 52 -32.19 8.97 1.44
C VAL A 52 -32.69 8.11 0.29
N LEU A 53 -31.96 7.06 -0.07
CA LEU A 53 -32.35 6.12 -1.12
C LEU A 53 -33.60 5.33 -0.75
N GLU A 54 -33.71 4.84 0.48
CA GLU A 54 -34.88 4.13 0.98
C GLU A 54 -36.12 5.02 0.89
N ARG A 55 -36.05 6.27 1.34
CA ARG A 55 -37.14 7.25 1.24
C ARG A 55 -37.53 7.51 -0.20
N ALA A 56 -36.58 7.71 -1.07
CA ALA A 56 -36.83 7.94 -2.49
C ALA A 56 -37.54 6.73 -3.15
N ILE A 57 -37.02 5.54 -2.95
CA ILE A 57 -37.60 4.30 -3.47
C ILE A 57 -39.00 4.06 -2.88
N SER A 58 -39.18 4.26 -1.56
CA SER A 58 -40.44 4.11 -0.91
C SER A 58 -41.51 5.09 -1.40
N ALA A 59 -41.11 6.28 -1.81
CA ALA A 59 -42.02 7.25 -2.44
C ALA A 59 -42.38 6.89 -3.90
N TRP A 60 -41.51 6.19 -4.62
CA TRP A 60 -41.75 5.83 -6.04
C TRP A 60 -42.52 4.53 -6.23
N LEU A 61 -42.36 3.54 -5.34
CA LEU A 61 -43.01 2.24 -5.46
C LEU A 61 -44.54 2.30 -5.43
N PRO A 62 -45.21 3.18 -4.64
CA PRO A 62 -46.66 3.27 -4.58
C PRO A 62 -47.29 4.03 -5.76
N ILE A 63 -46.52 4.64 -6.65
CA ILE A 63 -47.06 5.39 -7.78
C ILE A 63 -47.84 4.45 -8.70
N PRO A 64 -49.18 4.67 -8.88
CA PRO A 64 -50.01 3.72 -9.61
C PRO A 64 -49.81 3.80 -11.12
N SER A 65 -49.61 4.99 -11.68
CA SER A 65 -49.41 5.22 -13.10
C SER A 65 -48.51 6.44 -13.37
N LEU A 66 -47.82 6.44 -14.49
CA LEU A 66 -47.07 7.57 -15.02
C LEU A 66 -47.66 8.09 -16.34
N GLU A 67 -48.90 7.80 -16.63
CA GLU A 67 -49.56 8.25 -17.87
C GLU A 67 -49.69 9.77 -17.93
N ASP A 68 -49.95 10.40 -16.78
CA ASP A 68 -50.06 11.87 -16.64
C ASP A 68 -48.68 12.59 -16.63
N VAL A 69 -47.59 11.85 -16.69
CA VAL A 69 -46.20 12.39 -16.62
C VAL A 69 -45.63 12.37 -18.05
N GLY A 70 -45.74 13.49 -18.72
CA GLY A 70 -45.32 13.59 -20.14
C GLY A 70 -43.78 13.64 -20.32
N THR A 71 -43.01 14.11 -19.34
CA THR A 71 -41.55 14.27 -19.42
C THR A 71 -40.84 13.78 -18.19
N LEU A 72 -39.55 13.42 -18.34
CA LEU A 72 -38.72 13.01 -17.21
C LEU A 72 -38.47 14.17 -16.22
N GLN A 73 -38.46 15.42 -16.71
CA GLN A 73 -38.38 16.61 -15.86
C GLN A 73 -39.65 16.74 -14.99
N ALA A 74 -40.83 16.54 -15.50
CA ALA A 74 -42.07 16.55 -14.74
C ALA A 74 -42.11 15.42 -13.68
N PHE A 75 -41.49 14.26 -13.95
CA PHE A 75 -41.30 13.21 -12.97
C PHE A 75 -40.37 13.69 -11.86
N ALA A 76 -39.21 14.28 -12.20
CA ALA A 76 -38.26 14.77 -11.21
C ALA A 76 -38.90 15.85 -10.31
N ASP A 77 -39.58 16.83 -10.89
CA ASP A 77 -40.20 17.93 -10.16
C ASP A 77 -41.33 17.46 -9.21
N ARG A 78 -42.05 16.40 -9.57
CA ARG A 78 -43.21 15.92 -8.79
C ARG A 78 -42.87 14.85 -7.76
N TYR A 79 -41.90 13.97 -8.05
CA TYR A 79 -41.66 12.75 -7.29
C TYR A 79 -40.28 12.61 -6.70
N VAL A 80 -39.34 13.53 -6.99
CA VAL A 80 -38.01 13.51 -6.43
C VAL A 80 -37.90 14.59 -5.37
N SER A 81 -37.79 14.16 -4.11
CA SER A 81 -37.71 15.05 -2.95
C SER A 81 -36.28 15.51 -2.63
N VAL A 82 -35.27 14.98 -3.33
CA VAL A 82 -33.86 15.34 -3.14
C VAL A 82 -33.59 16.69 -3.78
N CYS A 83 -33.04 17.63 -3.03
CA CYS A 83 -32.82 19.03 -3.49
C CYS A 83 -31.92 19.15 -4.72
N ASP A 84 -30.83 18.36 -4.79
CA ASP A 84 -29.94 18.30 -5.95
C ASP A 84 -30.34 17.09 -6.83
N ALA A 85 -31.29 17.32 -7.70
CA ALA A 85 -31.72 16.36 -8.71
C ALA A 85 -31.82 17.04 -10.09
N ALA A 86 -31.27 16.37 -11.11
CA ALA A 86 -31.25 16.89 -12.47
C ALA A 86 -31.53 15.78 -13.47
N VAL A 87 -32.16 16.16 -14.60
CA VAL A 87 -32.35 15.25 -15.74
C VAL A 87 -31.12 15.33 -16.61
N GLU A 88 -30.45 14.19 -16.83
CA GLU A 88 -29.31 14.08 -17.73
C GLU A 88 -29.66 13.19 -18.94
N THR A 89 -29.41 13.71 -20.11
CA THR A 89 -29.65 13.01 -21.38
C THR A 89 -28.37 12.46 -22.00
N ASP A 90 -27.23 13.03 -21.61
CA ASP A 90 -25.91 12.56 -22.03
C ASP A 90 -25.48 11.36 -21.20
N ARG A 91 -25.30 10.23 -21.87
CA ARG A 91 -24.92 8.97 -21.25
C ARG A 91 -23.58 9.05 -20.52
N LEU A 92 -22.57 9.74 -21.07
CA LEU A 92 -21.25 9.85 -20.46
C LEU A 92 -21.28 10.72 -19.20
N LYS A 93 -22.04 11.83 -19.25
CA LYS A 93 -22.25 12.67 -18.07
C LYS A 93 -23.00 11.93 -16.97
N ALA A 94 -24.02 11.14 -17.31
CA ALA A 94 -24.75 10.31 -16.35
C ALA A 94 -23.82 9.27 -15.68
N VAL A 95 -22.97 8.60 -16.46
CA VAL A 95 -21.97 7.64 -15.94
C VAL A 95 -20.95 8.36 -15.02
N THR A 96 -20.43 9.51 -15.45
CA THR A 96 -19.51 10.32 -14.64
C THR A 96 -20.14 10.76 -13.32
N ALA A 97 -21.43 11.12 -13.33
CA ALA A 97 -22.17 11.50 -12.13
C ALA A 97 -22.29 10.32 -11.14
N VAL A 98 -22.50 9.09 -11.61
CA VAL A 98 -22.53 7.90 -10.77
C VAL A 98 -21.16 7.66 -10.12
N PHE A 99 -20.07 7.75 -10.87
CA PHE A 99 -18.72 7.63 -10.28
C PHE A 99 -18.35 8.80 -9.35
N ALA A 100 -19.05 9.94 -9.48
CA ALA A 100 -18.95 11.04 -8.52
C ALA A 100 -19.80 10.83 -7.25
N GLY A 101 -20.51 9.71 -7.14
CA GLY A 101 -21.30 9.32 -5.98
C GLY A 101 -22.80 9.66 -6.06
N LYS A 102 -23.26 10.19 -7.21
CA LYS A 102 -24.68 10.43 -7.43
C LYS A 102 -25.40 9.13 -7.83
N THR A 103 -26.69 9.07 -7.63
CA THR A 103 -27.56 7.95 -8.02
C THR A 103 -28.23 8.26 -9.35
N LEU A 104 -28.24 7.32 -10.29
CA LEU A 104 -28.88 7.43 -11.58
C LEU A 104 -30.15 6.55 -11.62
N LEU A 105 -31.28 7.13 -12.00
CA LEU A 105 -32.52 6.44 -12.24
C LEU A 105 -32.95 6.60 -13.72
N VAL A 106 -33.14 5.49 -14.41
CA VAL A 106 -33.68 5.48 -15.79
C VAL A 106 -35.04 4.76 -15.79
N ILE A 107 -36.04 5.36 -16.40
CA ILE A 107 -37.42 4.83 -16.47
C ILE A 107 -37.76 4.54 -17.92
N ASP A 108 -38.40 3.40 -18.18
CA ASP A 108 -38.87 2.97 -19.48
C ASP A 108 -39.88 4.00 -20.06
N GLY A 109 -39.73 4.33 -21.33
CA GLY A 109 -40.57 5.31 -22.01
C GLY A 109 -40.12 6.77 -21.90
N PHE A 110 -39.06 7.07 -21.13
CA PHE A 110 -38.47 8.39 -21.10
C PHE A 110 -37.05 8.41 -21.72
N SER A 111 -36.65 9.53 -22.30
CA SER A 111 -35.30 9.77 -22.77
C SER A 111 -34.46 10.38 -21.65
N GLY A 112 -33.23 9.86 -21.44
CA GLY A 112 -32.34 10.31 -20.34
C GLY A 112 -32.53 9.54 -19.03
N GLY A 113 -31.99 10.10 -17.98
CA GLY A 113 -32.09 9.57 -16.60
C GLY A 113 -32.14 10.71 -15.58
N VAL A 114 -32.69 10.45 -14.42
CA VAL A 114 -32.66 11.37 -13.28
C VAL A 114 -31.43 11.07 -12.46
N VAL A 115 -30.57 12.05 -12.28
CA VAL A 115 -29.40 12.00 -11.43
C VAL A 115 -29.71 12.72 -10.12
N LEU A 116 -29.64 12.00 -9.01
CA LEU A 116 -29.94 12.54 -7.67
C LEU A 116 -28.69 12.50 -6.77
N ASP A 117 -28.51 13.54 -5.99
CA ASP A 117 -27.43 13.59 -4.98
C ASP A 117 -27.90 12.96 -3.68
N ALA A 118 -27.71 11.65 -3.55
CA ALA A 118 -27.93 10.90 -2.32
C ALA A 118 -26.60 10.40 -1.76
N LYS A 119 -25.51 11.18 -1.97
CA LYS A 119 -24.18 10.72 -1.58
C LYS A 119 -23.89 11.02 -0.11
N GLN A 120 -23.29 10.04 0.54
CA GLN A 120 -22.68 10.15 1.85
C GLN A 120 -21.30 9.48 1.78
N PHE A 121 -20.25 10.28 1.60
CA PHE A 121 -18.91 9.71 1.59
C PHE A 121 -18.54 9.18 2.97
N PRO A 122 -17.94 7.99 3.08
CA PRO A 122 -17.39 7.53 4.33
C PRO A 122 -16.26 8.51 4.75
N LEU A 123 -16.56 9.29 5.78
CA LEU A 123 -15.57 10.13 6.44
C LEU A 123 -15.08 9.35 7.65
N ARG A 124 -13.79 9.08 7.74
CA ARG A 124 -13.16 8.71 8.99
C ARG A 124 -13.16 9.97 9.88
N SER A 125 -13.38 9.82 11.19
CA SER A 125 -12.91 10.83 12.15
C SER A 125 -11.45 11.10 11.80
N VAL A 126 -11.05 12.37 11.74
CA VAL A 126 -9.75 12.85 11.23
C VAL A 126 -8.61 12.24 12.06
N GLU A 127 -8.24 11.01 11.74
CA GLU A 127 -7.06 10.36 12.28
C GLU A 127 -6.12 10.07 11.13
N GLU A 128 -4.93 10.66 11.21
CA GLU A 128 -3.84 10.39 10.29
C GLU A 128 -3.37 8.95 10.51
N PRO A 129 -2.98 8.20 9.45
CA PRO A 129 -2.39 6.89 9.61
C PRO A 129 -1.19 6.93 10.56
N ASP A 130 -1.06 5.95 11.45
CA ASP A 130 0.08 5.87 12.38
C ASP A 130 1.38 5.64 11.62
N THR A 131 1.30 4.92 10.52
CA THR A 131 2.41 4.67 9.60
C THR A 131 2.33 5.61 8.40
N SER A 132 3.48 6.04 7.86
CA SER A 132 3.57 6.88 6.65
C SER A 132 2.95 8.28 6.80
N LYS A 133 3.19 8.95 7.93
CA LYS A 133 2.79 10.35 8.15
C LYS A 133 3.43 11.27 7.10
N VAL A 134 2.66 12.23 6.60
CA VAL A 134 3.13 13.19 5.60
C VAL A 134 3.08 14.61 6.13
N LEU A 135 4.10 15.40 5.73
CA LEU A 135 4.17 16.82 6.06
C LEU A 135 3.12 17.66 5.28
N ARG A 136 2.73 17.19 4.11
CA ARG A 136 1.75 17.82 3.21
C ARG A 136 0.97 16.73 2.50
N GLY A 137 -0.27 17.01 2.16
CA GLY A 137 -1.11 16.09 1.38
C GLY A 137 -2.37 15.67 2.11
N SER A 138 -2.93 14.54 1.70
CA SER A 138 -4.14 13.99 2.30
C SER A 138 -3.82 13.33 3.65
N HIS A 139 -4.63 13.57 4.65
CA HIS A 139 -4.53 12.94 5.97
C HIS A 139 -5.54 11.80 6.15
N ASP A 140 -6.29 11.43 5.08
CA ASP A 140 -7.19 10.29 5.14
C ASP A 140 -6.41 8.96 5.07
N GLY A 141 -6.81 8.01 5.89
CA GLY A 141 -6.28 6.65 5.93
C GLY A 141 -7.35 5.62 5.65
N PHE A 142 -6.94 4.43 5.23
CA PHE A 142 -7.79 3.26 5.19
C PHE A 142 -8.20 2.84 6.62
N GLY A 143 -9.34 2.18 6.73
CA GLY A 143 -9.83 1.61 7.99
C GLY A 143 -10.05 0.11 7.88
N GLU A 144 -10.65 -0.48 8.89
CA GLU A 144 -10.86 -1.92 8.97
C GLU A 144 -11.93 -2.44 7.99
N SER A 145 -12.86 -1.58 7.55
CA SER A 145 -13.93 -1.99 6.63
C SER A 145 -13.49 -1.94 5.17
N VAL A 146 -13.46 -3.09 4.51
CA VAL A 146 -13.10 -3.22 3.08
C VAL A 146 -14.02 -2.39 2.18
N MET A 147 -15.32 -2.28 2.52
CA MET A 147 -16.29 -1.47 1.78
C MET A 147 -15.96 0.02 1.84
N LYS A 148 -15.60 0.53 3.02
CA LYS A 148 -15.16 1.93 3.18
C LYS A 148 -13.86 2.19 2.44
N ASN A 149 -12.92 1.24 2.48
CA ASN A 149 -11.65 1.33 1.78
C ASN A 149 -11.84 1.36 0.26
N ALA A 150 -12.73 0.50 -0.27
CA ALA A 150 -13.13 0.51 -1.67
C ALA A 150 -13.72 1.86 -2.09
N ALA A 151 -14.59 2.44 -1.26
CA ALA A 151 -15.17 3.75 -1.49
C ALA A 151 -14.11 4.87 -1.49
N LEU A 152 -13.15 4.85 -0.55
CA LEU A 152 -12.05 5.82 -0.52
C LEU A 152 -11.18 5.76 -1.79
N LEU A 153 -10.89 4.55 -2.28
CA LEU A 153 -10.16 4.36 -3.54
C LEU A 153 -10.97 4.88 -4.73
N ARG A 154 -12.27 4.50 -4.83
CA ARG A 154 -13.18 4.94 -5.90
C ARG A 154 -13.34 6.47 -5.95
N ARG A 155 -13.34 7.13 -4.80
CA ARG A 155 -13.40 8.60 -4.70
C ARG A 155 -12.23 9.28 -5.41
N ARG A 156 -11.05 8.64 -5.42
CA ARG A 156 -9.82 9.16 -6.06
C ARG A 156 -9.76 8.77 -7.54
N ILE A 157 -10.26 7.58 -7.88
CA ILE A 157 -10.25 7.05 -9.25
C ILE A 157 -11.70 6.94 -9.73
N ARG A 158 -12.19 7.98 -10.40
CA ARG A 158 -13.57 8.06 -10.94
C ARG A 158 -13.62 7.55 -12.38
N ASP A 159 -12.99 6.41 -12.63
CA ASP A 159 -12.88 5.80 -13.94
C ASP A 159 -13.66 4.49 -14.00
N SER A 160 -14.37 4.25 -15.11
CA SER A 160 -15.09 3.02 -15.39
C SER A 160 -14.18 1.80 -15.56
N GLN A 161 -12.90 2.03 -15.83
CA GLN A 161 -11.88 0.98 -15.93
C GLN A 161 -11.40 0.46 -14.59
N LEU A 162 -11.67 1.17 -13.47
CA LEU A 162 -11.38 0.66 -12.16
C LEU A 162 -12.34 -0.47 -11.82
N THR A 163 -11.79 -1.65 -11.63
CA THR A 163 -12.52 -2.87 -11.24
C THR A 163 -12.14 -3.25 -9.82
N LEU A 164 -13.16 -3.54 -9.01
CA LEU A 164 -13.06 -4.05 -7.65
C LEU A 164 -13.74 -5.42 -7.61
N GLU A 165 -12.95 -6.48 -7.61
CA GLU A 165 -13.41 -7.86 -7.63
C GLU A 165 -13.35 -8.44 -6.22
N SER A 166 -14.51 -8.86 -5.68
CA SER A 166 -14.60 -9.45 -4.34
C SER A 166 -14.51 -10.96 -4.41
N LEU A 167 -13.68 -11.50 -3.53
CA LEU A 167 -13.46 -12.94 -3.31
C LEU A 167 -13.60 -13.23 -1.82
N GLN A 168 -14.00 -14.44 -1.46
CA GLN A 168 -14.00 -14.91 -0.07
C GLN A 168 -12.92 -15.96 0.13
N VAL A 169 -12.11 -15.79 1.18
CA VAL A 169 -10.97 -16.64 1.47
C VAL A 169 -11.07 -17.21 2.89
N GLY A 170 -10.62 -18.46 3.05
CA GLY A 170 -10.71 -19.18 4.32
C GLY A 170 -12.01 -19.96 4.47
N THR A 171 -11.90 -21.23 4.86
CA THR A 171 -13.06 -22.14 4.98
C THR A 171 -13.94 -21.83 6.17
N ARG A 172 -13.36 -21.27 7.26
CA ARG A 172 -14.06 -20.91 8.50
C ARG A 172 -14.29 -19.41 8.63
N SER A 173 -13.24 -18.58 8.38
CA SER A 173 -13.34 -17.14 8.52
C SER A 173 -14.15 -16.48 7.40
N ARG A 174 -14.13 -17.03 6.17
CA ARG A 174 -14.79 -16.48 4.98
C ARG A 174 -14.56 -14.97 4.86
N THR A 175 -13.29 -14.58 5.02
CA THR A 175 -12.89 -13.19 5.01
C THR A 175 -13.01 -12.62 3.60
N ASP A 176 -13.64 -11.44 3.48
CA ASP A 176 -13.79 -10.75 2.22
C ASP A 176 -12.43 -10.14 1.80
N VAL A 177 -12.02 -10.46 0.59
CA VAL A 177 -10.78 -9.98 -0.04
C VAL A 177 -11.14 -9.34 -1.37
N VAL A 178 -10.66 -8.12 -1.60
CA VAL A 178 -10.97 -7.36 -2.82
C VAL A 178 -9.72 -7.09 -3.61
N LEU A 179 -9.73 -7.52 -4.87
CA LEU A 179 -8.74 -7.19 -5.88
C LEU A 179 -9.14 -5.90 -6.59
N CYS A 180 -8.29 -4.87 -6.50
CA CYS A 180 -8.52 -3.59 -7.17
C CYS A 180 -7.46 -3.37 -8.25
N TYR A 181 -7.88 -3.06 -9.47
CA TYR A 181 -6.99 -2.87 -10.61
C TYR A 181 -7.64 -2.05 -11.72
N MET A 182 -6.81 -1.44 -12.58
CA MET A 182 -7.28 -0.80 -13.81
C MET A 182 -7.33 -1.83 -14.94
N GLU A 183 -8.51 -2.05 -15.51
CA GLU A 183 -8.78 -3.03 -16.54
C GLU A 183 -7.92 -2.85 -17.81
N ASN A 184 -7.59 -1.61 -18.16
CA ASN A 184 -6.80 -1.24 -19.33
C ASN A 184 -5.29 -1.16 -19.09
N ARG A 185 -4.80 -1.30 -17.83
CA ARG A 185 -3.38 -1.15 -17.47
C ARG A 185 -2.79 -2.38 -16.77
N VAL A 186 -3.61 -3.20 -16.13
CA VAL A 186 -3.16 -4.37 -15.37
C VAL A 186 -2.52 -5.43 -16.27
N ASP A 187 -1.44 -6.03 -15.80
CA ASP A 187 -0.90 -7.25 -16.42
C ASP A 187 -1.82 -8.44 -16.10
N ARG A 188 -2.57 -8.87 -17.12
CA ARG A 188 -3.54 -9.96 -17.01
C ARG A 188 -2.94 -11.26 -16.50
N LYS A 189 -1.68 -11.54 -16.87
CA LYS A 189 -1.00 -12.77 -16.41
C LYS A 189 -0.76 -12.74 -14.92
N LEU A 190 -0.35 -11.59 -14.39
CA LEU A 190 -0.13 -11.41 -12.96
C LEU A 190 -1.44 -11.46 -12.18
N LEU A 191 -2.50 -10.83 -12.70
CA LEU A 191 -3.83 -10.87 -12.12
C LEU A 191 -4.37 -12.30 -12.02
N ASP A 192 -4.29 -13.07 -13.11
CA ASP A 192 -4.74 -14.46 -13.14
C ASP A 192 -3.92 -15.36 -12.22
N GLN A 193 -2.61 -15.11 -12.10
CA GLN A 193 -1.77 -15.81 -11.13
C GLN A 193 -2.20 -15.54 -9.70
N LEU A 194 -2.46 -14.27 -9.36
CA LEU A 194 -2.89 -13.89 -8.02
C LEU A 194 -4.27 -14.49 -7.69
N ARG A 195 -5.23 -14.39 -8.63
CA ARG A 195 -6.57 -14.97 -8.48
C ARG A 195 -6.49 -16.49 -8.20
N LYS A 196 -5.74 -17.23 -9.01
CA LYS A 196 -5.54 -18.67 -8.80
C LYS A 196 -4.92 -19.01 -7.46
N LYS A 197 -3.96 -18.20 -6.97
CA LYS A 197 -3.36 -18.39 -5.66
C LYS A 197 -4.36 -18.16 -4.53
N LEU A 198 -5.20 -17.13 -4.64
CA LEU A 198 -6.23 -16.83 -3.65
C LEU A 198 -7.34 -17.91 -3.64
N GLU A 199 -7.77 -18.36 -4.82
CA GLU A 199 -8.77 -19.43 -4.95
C GLU A 199 -8.26 -20.80 -4.47
N ALA A 200 -6.97 -21.07 -4.67
CA ALA A 200 -6.33 -22.30 -4.24
C ALA A 200 -5.94 -22.30 -2.75
N MET A 201 -6.21 -21.23 -2.04
CA MET A 201 -5.82 -21.07 -0.65
C MET A 201 -6.73 -21.92 0.26
N ASP A 202 -6.22 -23.06 0.71
CA ASP A 202 -6.89 -23.93 1.66
C ASP A 202 -6.44 -23.62 3.09
N VAL A 203 -6.95 -22.52 3.66
CA VAL A 203 -6.65 -22.10 5.02
C VAL A 203 -7.93 -22.11 5.85
N GLY A 204 -7.87 -22.68 7.04
CA GLY A 204 -9.03 -22.78 7.94
C GLY A 204 -9.56 -21.41 8.38
N SER A 205 -8.66 -20.50 8.78
CA SER A 205 -9.01 -19.14 9.18
C SER A 205 -7.87 -18.16 8.89
N ILE A 206 -8.22 -16.93 8.56
CA ILE A 206 -7.32 -15.81 8.36
C ILE A 206 -7.36 -14.97 9.64
N ALA A 207 -6.57 -15.39 10.65
CA ALA A 207 -6.61 -14.78 11.99
C ALA A 207 -5.88 -13.43 12.02
N MET A 208 -4.76 -13.31 11.29
CA MET A 208 -3.92 -12.10 11.20
C MET A 208 -4.15 -11.36 9.88
N SER A 209 -5.38 -11.37 9.39
CA SER A 209 -5.84 -10.67 8.17
C SER A 209 -4.79 -10.69 7.03
N GLN A 210 -4.15 -9.56 6.77
CA GLN A 210 -3.22 -9.38 5.65
C GLN A 210 -1.99 -10.30 5.74
N GLU A 211 -1.40 -10.48 6.94
CA GLU A 211 -0.20 -11.31 7.10
C GLU A 211 -0.50 -12.78 6.83
N SER A 212 -1.66 -13.28 7.29
CA SER A 212 -2.08 -14.65 7.01
C SER A 212 -2.27 -14.89 5.51
N VAL A 213 -2.80 -13.92 4.78
CA VAL A 213 -2.95 -14.01 3.32
C VAL A 213 -1.59 -13.95 2.64
N ALA A 214 -0.71 -13.01 3.05
CA ALA A 214 0.64 -12.89 2.50
C ALA A 214 1.43 -14.18 2.68
N GLU A 215 1.40 -14.78 3.89
CA GLU A 215 2.08 -16.02 4.21
C GLU A 215 1.53 -17.20 3.39
N ALA A 216 0.20 -17.31 3.27
CA ALA A 216 -0.45 -18.41 2.55
C ALA A 216 -0.15 -18.40 1.03
N ILE A 217 -0.04 -17.21 0.42
CA ILE A 217 0.28 -17.09 -1.02
C ILE A 217 1.78 -16.97 -1.30
N ALA A 218 2.61 -16.77 -0.25
CA ALA A 218 4.06 -16.62 -0.39
C ALA A 218 4.72 -17.94 -0.79
N PRO A 219 5.78 -17.90 -1.60
CA PRO A 219 6.61 -19.07 -1.81
C PRO A 219 7.30 -19.48 -0.50
N PRO A 220 7.51 -20.81 -0.24
CA PRO A 220 8.08 -21.32 1.00
C PRO A 220 9.57 -20.95 1.12
N GLN A 221 9.88 -19.77 1.61
CA GLN A 221 11.23 -19.23 1.81
C GLN A 221 11.32 -18.58 3.20
N TRP A 222 11.08 -19.34 4.27
CA TRP A 222 11.10 -18.86 5.66
C TRP A 222 12.48 -18.32 6.10
N TRP A 223 13.57 -18.81 5.49
CA TRP A 223 14.95 -18.43 5.78
C TRP A 223 15.36 -17.08 5.16
N ASN A 224 14.56 -16.53 4.26
CA ASN A 224 14.86 -15.28 3.56
C ASN A 224 14.17 -14.11 4.28
N PRO A 225 14.94 -13.17 4.89
CA PRO A 225 14.38 -12.09 5.69
C PRO A 225 13.84 -10.93 4.85
N PHE A 226 14.07 -10.91 3.52
CA PHE A 226 13.63 -9.81 2.69
C PHE A 226 12.11 -9.80 2.51
N PRO A 227 11.45 -8.62 2.70
CA PRO A 227 10.01 -8.48 2.55
C PRO A 227 9.57 -8.77 1.11
N LYS A 228 8.44 -9.46 0.97
CA LYS A 228 7.88 -9.88 -0.33
C LYS A 228 6.62 -9.10 -0.72
N THR A 229 6.08 -8.33 0.21
CA THR A 229 4.87 -7.51 0.10
C THR A 229 5.16 -6.10 0.56
N ARG A 230 4.50 -5.14 -0.07
CA ARG A 230 4.49 -3.74 0.39
C ARG A 230 3.07 -3.39 0.81
N TYR A 231 2.96 -2.74 1.95
CA TYR A 231 1.69 -2.29 2.50
C TYR A 231 1.58 -0.78 2.46
N THR A 232 0.36 -0.28 2.43
CA THR A 232 0.06 1.13 2.62
C THR A 232 -1.30 1.31 3.30
N GLU A 233 -1.36 2.23 4.24
CA GLU A 233 -2.61 2.66 4.88
C GLU A 233 -3.20 3.90 4.19
N ARG A 234 -2.54 4.37 3.11
CA ARG A 234 -2.85 5.63 2.45
C ARG A 234 -3.61 5.43 1.14
N PRO A 235 -4.84 5.96 1.03
CA PRO A 235 -5.62 5.87 -0.21
C PRO A 235 -5.01 6.63 -1.40
N ASP A 236 -4.22 7.68 -1.17
CA ASP A 236 -3.55 8.42 -2.25
C ASP A 236 -2.43 7.59 -2.89
N VAL A 237 -1.61 6.90 -2.09
CA VAL A 237 -0.56 5.99 -2.57
C VAL A 237 -1.17 4.81 -3.31
N ALA A 238 -2.20 4.20 -2.73
CA ALA A 238 -2.91 3.09 -3.34
C ALA A 238 -3.51 3.48 -4.70
N ALA A 239 -4.14 4.66 -4.78
CA ALA A 239 -4.71 5.16 -6.04
C ALA A 239 -3.64 5.40 -7.11
N ALA A 240 -2.49 6.01 -6.73
CA ALA A 240 -1.38 6.23 -7.64
C ALA A 240 -0.85 4.90 -8.21
N SER A 241 -0.60 3.90 -7.34
CA SER A 241 -0.12 2.58 -7.75
C SER A 241 -1.10 1.86 -8.69
N VAL A 242 -2.40 1.89 -8.40
CA VAL A 242 -3.42 1.29 -9.25
C VAL A 242 -3.49 1.97 -10.62
N LEU A 243 -3.37 3.30 -10.66
CA LEU A 243 -3.31 4.07 -11.93
C LEU A 243 -2.04 3.76 -12.74
N GLU A 244 -0.94 3.34 -12.10
CA GLU A 244 0.27 2.87 -12.77
C GLU A 244 0.14 1.45 -13.32
N GLY A 245 -0.90 0.69 -12.92
CA GLY A 245 -1.16 -0.67 -13.37
C GLY A 245 -0.88 -1.76 -12.33
N ASP A 246 -0.58 -1.38 -11.10
CA ASP A 246 -0.44 -2.32 -9.99
C ASP A 246 -1.79 -2.90 -9.58
N ILE A 247 -1.74 -4.06 -8.94
CA ILE A 247 -2.89 -4.72 -8.32
C ILE A 247 -2.87 -4.42 -6.84
N LEU A 248 -3.97 -3.91 -6.33
CA LEU A 248 -4.17 -3.67 -4.91
C LEU A 248 -5.00 -4.80 -4.32
N LEU A 249 -4.56 -5.36 -3.20
CA LEU A 249 -5.30 -6.36 -2.44
C LEU A 249 -5.76 -5.74 -1.13
N MET A 250 -7.07 -5.57 -0.97
CA MET A 250 -7.72 -5.14 0.26
C MET A 250 -8.26 -6.35 0.99
N ILE A 251 -8.07 -6.44 2.29
CA ILE A 251 -8.56 -7.53 3.12
C ILE A 251 -9.39 -6.92 4.23
N ASP A 252 -10.56 -7.49 4.49
CA ASP A 252 -11.44 -7.00 5.55
C ASP A 252 -10.79 -7.14 6.93
N ASN A 253 -11.18 -6.27 7.85
CA ASN A 253 -10.63 -6.13 9.20
C ASN A 253 -9.15 -5.69 9.25
N THR A 254 -8.68 -4.95 8.22
CA THR A 254 -7.32 -4.40 8.24
C THR A 254 -7.27 -3.02 7.58
N PRO A 255 -6.59 -2.04 8.21
CA PRO A 255 -6.44 -0.70 7.65
C PRO A 255 -5.35 -0.60 6.59
N ALA A 256 -4.54 -1.64 6.42
CA ALA A 256 -3.48 -1.64 5.43
C ALA A 256 -3.84 -2.49 4.21
N VAL A 257 -3.43 -2.03 3.04
CA VAL A 257 -3.65 -2.71 1.77
C VAL A 257 -2.33 -3.12 1.13
N MET A 258 -2.31 -4.28 0.46
CA MET A 258 -1.11 -4.78 -0.22
C MET A 258 -1.00 -4.22 -1.63
N LEU A 259 0.19 -3.79 -2.02
CA LEU A 259 0.56 -3.35 -3.36
C LEU A 259 1.35 -4.45 -4.08
N LEU A 260 0.89 -4.89 -5.23
CA LEU A 260 1.47 -5.96 -6.02
C LEU A 260 1.56 -5.57 -7.52
N PRO A 261 2.63 -5.95 -8.24
CA PRO A 261 3.80 -6.70 -7.78
C PRO A 261 4.77 -5.85 -6.97
N CYS A 262 5.58 -6.49 -6.13
CA CYS A 262 6.58 -5.80 -5.32
C CYS A 262 8.01 -6.19 -5.73
N SER A 263 8.90 -5.19 -5.84
CA SER A 263 10.33 -5.35 -6.06
C SER A 263 11.13 -4.65 -4.98
N LEU A 264 12.42 -4.98 -4.83
CA LEU A 264 13.32 -4.36 -3.85
C LEU A 264 13.26 -2.83 -3.88
N PHE A 265 13.21 -2.25 -5.07
CA PHE A 265 13.26 -0.79 -5.27
C PHE A 265 11.97 -0.10 -4.83
N ARG A 266 10.84 -0.78 -4.87
CA ARG A 266 9.56 -0.25 -4.40
C ARG A 266 9.53 0.01 -2.88
N PHE A 267 10.38 -0.66 -2.11
CA PHE A 267 10.55 -0.37 -0.67
C PHE A 267 11.35 0.90 -0.39
N LEU A 268 12.07 1.42 -1.38
CA LEU A 268 12.83 2.67 -1.27
C LEU A 268 12.01 3.92 -1.64
N GLU A 269 10.81 3.74 -2.17
CA GLU A 269 9.89 4.83 -2.49
C GLU A 269 9.13 5.28 -1.24
N GLU A 270 9.07 6.58 -1.03
CA GLU A 270 8.31 7.21 0.05
C GLU A 270 7.34 8.25 -0.51
N VAL A 271 6.19 8.36 0.15
CA VAL A 271 5.11 9.26 -0.27
C VAL A 271 5.54 10.72 -0.26
N ASN A 272 6.34 11.12 0.73
CA ASN A 272 6.85 12.48 0.84
C ASN A 272 7.65 12.92 -0.39
N ASP A 273 8.32 11.99 -1.09
CA ASP A 273 9.08 12.30 -2.31
C ASP A 273 8.20 12.92 -3.40
N TYR A 274 6.91 12.54 -3.45
CA TYR A 274 5.94 13.03 -4.44
C TYR A 274 5.33 14.40 -4.08
N TYR A 275 5.38 14.78 -2.81
CA TYR A 275 4.86 16.07 -2.35
C TYR A 275 5.90 17.19 -2.37
N PHE A 276 7.18 16.85 -2.56
CA PHE A 276 8.26 17.83 -2.73
C PHE A 276 8.49 18.18 -4.21
N PRO A 277 9.14 19.31 -4.52
CA PRO A 277 9.59 19.60 -5.87
C PRO A 277 10.45 18.44 -6.43
N PRO A 278 10.36 18.13 -7.74
CA PRO A 278 11.00 16.95 -8.33
C PRO A 278 12.50 16.79 -8.01
N LEU A 279 13.24 17.90 -7.94
CA LEU A 279 14.66 17.89 -7.59
C LEU A 279 14.87 17.43 -6.13
N VAL A 280 14.06 17.94 -5.21
CA VAL A 280 14.15 17.58 -3.77
C VAL A 280 13.74 16.13 -3.55
N GLY A 281 12.64 15.68 -4.17
CA GLY A 281 12.22 14.27 -4.08
C GLY A 281 13.27 13.32 -4.64
N THR A 282 13.89 13.66 -5.77
CA THR A 282 15.01 12.87 -6.34
C THR A 282 16.21 12.84 -5.40
N TYR A 283 16.59 13.97 -4.79
CA TYR A 283 17.68 14.04 -3.82
C TYR A 283 17.41 13.13 -2.61
N LEU A 284 16.23 13.22 -2.01
CA LEU A 284 15.85 12.40 -0.84
C LEU A 284 15.87 10.90 -1.17
N ARG A 285 15.43 10.53 -2.37
CA ARG A 285 15.48 9.14 -2.85
C ARG A 285 16.91 8.63 -2.98
N ILE A 286 17.83 9.44 -3.54
CA ILE A 286 19.24 9.11 -3.62
C ILE A 286 19.87 8.96 -2.23
N VAL A 287 19.58 9.89 -1.32
CA VAL A 287 20.05 9.83 0.08
C VAL A 287 19.58 8.52 0.73
N ARG A 288 18.34 8.11 0.53
CA ARG A 288 17.79 6.87 1.11
C ARG A 288 18.51 5.62 0.57
N VAL A 289 18.82 5.60 -0.72
CA VAL A 289 19.61 4.50 -1.32
C VAL A 289 21.02 4.48 -0.70
N ILE A 290 21.69 5.63 -0.58
CA ILE A 290 23.02 5.73 0.04
C ILE A 290 22.96 5.26 1.50
N VAL A 291 21.96 5.70 2.27
CA VAL A 291 21.77 5.30 3.67
C VAL A 291 21.57 3.79 3.80
N LEU A 292 20.82 3.15 2.89
CA LEU A 292 20.65 1.69 2.88
C LEU A 292 22.02 0.98 2.72
N PHE A 293 22.85 1.41 1.78
CA PHE A 293 24.19 0.86 1.59
C PHE A 293 25.09 1.12 2.80
N LEU A 294 25.09 2.34 3.33
CA LEU A 294 25.87 2.67 4.52
C LEU A 294 25.43 1.82 5.73
N THR A 295 24.14 1.62 5.92
CA THR A 295 23.60 0.76 7.00
C THR A 295 24.12 -0.67 6.90
N LEU A 296 24.31 -1.19 5.69
CA LEU A 296 24.83 -2.55 5.49
C LEU A 296 26.34 -2.63 5.68
N PHE A 297 27.09 -1.64 5.20
CA PHE A 297 28.55 -1.76 5.02
C PHE A 297 29.40 -1.00 6.01
N VAL A 298 28.92 0.07 6.65
CA VAL A 298 29.75 0.96 7.47
C VAL A 298 30.41 0.20 8.63
N THR A 299 29.63 -0.50 9.46
CA THR A 299 30.15 -1.23 10.60
C THR A 299 31.01 -2.45 10.22
N PRO A 300 30.62 -3.30 9.23
CA PRO A 300 31.47 -4.39 8.78
C PRO A 300 32.79 -3.95 8.17
N LEU A 301 32.75 -2.89 7.33
CA LEU A 301 33.97 -2.36 6.73
C LEU A 301 34.91 -1.77 7.79
N TRP A 302 34.36 -0.96 8.70
CA TRP A 302 35.15 -0.41 9.81
C TRP A 302 35.75 -1.53 10.66
N TYR A 303 34.98 -2.56 11.04
CA TYR A 303 35.46 -3.70 11.80
C TYR A 303 36.62 -4.44 11.08
N LEU A 304 36.48 -4.62 9.75
CA LEU A 304 37.52 -5.24 8.94
C LEU A 304 38.80 -4.42 8.91
N LEU A 305 38.69 -3.07 8.79
CA LEU A 305 39.83 -2.16 8.78
C LEU A 305 40.57 -2.15 10.12
N VAL A 306 39.85 -2.12 11.24
CA VAL A 306 40.43 -2.19 12.58
C VAL A 306 41.12 -3.53 12.83
N LYS A 307 40.58 -4.63 12.28
CA LYS A 307 41.19 -5.97 12.39
C LYS A 307 42.44 -6.13 11.54
N SER A 308 42.59 -5.33 10.46
CA SER A 308 43.71 -5.40 9.51
C SER A 308 44.41 -4.05 9.36
N PRO A 309 45.07 -3.51 10.42
CA PRO A 309 45.61 -2.15 10.41
C PRO A 309 46.73 -1.95 9.37
N ASP A 310 47.45 -2.99 9.02
CA ASP A 310 48.57 -2.94 8.03
C ASP A 310 48.09 -2.61 6.61
N THR A 311 46.80 -2.74 6.31
CA THR A 311 46.23 -2.40 5.02
C THR A 311 45.75 -0.94 4.93
N LEU A 312 45.80 -0.21 6.05
CA LEU A 312 45.25 1.13 6.14
C LEU A 312 46.30 2.18 5.74
N HIS A 313 45.84 3.13 4.91
CA HIS A 313 46.66 4.29 4.60
C HIS A 313 46.76 5.24 5.80
N GLU A 314 47.93 5.88 6.02
CA GLU A 314 48.17 6.74 7.19
C GLU A 314 47.07 7.79 7.44
N SER A 315 46.51 8.36 6.39
CA SER A 315 45.40 9.35 6.51
C SER A 315 44.10 8.79 7.13
N LEU A 316 43.96 7.47 7.23
CA LEU A 316 42.80 6.79 7.80
C LEU A 316 43.06 6.20 9.18
N HIS A 317 44.23 6.42 9.77
CA HIS A 317 44.58 5.91 11.09
C HIS A 317 43.64 6.42 12.19
N PHE A 318 42.96 7.54 12.00
CA PHE A 318 41.96 8.05 12.93
C PHE A 318 40.74 7.10 13.10
N LEU A 319 40.58 6.10 12.22
CA LEU A 319 39.55 5.06 12.33
C LEU A 319 39.93 3.93 13.27
N LEU A 320 41.24 3.83 13.66
CA LEU A 320 41.75 2.82 14.57
C LEU A 320 41.36 3.18 16.01
N ILE A 321 41.25 2.15 16.85
CA ILE A 321 40.95 2.28 18.26
C ILE A 321 42.26 2.51 18.99
N GLU A 322 42.38 3.59 19.76
CA GLU A 322 43.53 3.91 20.56
C GLU A 322 43.36 3.44 22.01
N ASP A 323 42.13 3.32 22.50
CA ASP A 323 41.81 2.95 23.86
C ASP A 323 41.92 1.44 24.14
N GLU A 324 42.37 1.08 25.33
CA GLU A 324 42.32 -0.32 25.80
C GLU A 324 40.87 -0.76 26.09
N TYR A 325 40.50 -1.95 25.68
CA TYR A 325 39.18 -2.53 25.92
C TYR A 325 39.28 -4.00 26.38
N TYR A 326 38.34 -4.41 27.24
CA TYR A 326 38.32 -5.78 27.79
C TYR A 326 37.46 -6.75 27.00
N VAL A 327 36.43 -6.25 26.34
CA VAL A 327 35.47 -7.07 25.58
C VAL A 327 35.90 -7.10 24.10
N PRO A 328 36.00 -8.26 23.45
CA PRO A 328 36.29 -8.36 22.02
C PRO A 328 35.37 -7.50 21.18
N LEU A 329 35.91 -6.80 20.19
CA LEU A 329 35.18 -5.80 19.39
C LEU A 329 33.91 -6.36 18.70
N ILE A 330 33.97 -7.61 18.22
CA ILE A 330 32.80 -8.28 17.63
C ILE A 330 31.68 -8.43 18.65
N LEU A 331 31.99 -8.76 19.90
CA LEU A 331 30.97 -8.88 20.95
C LEU A 331 30.40 -7.53 21.35
N GLN A 332 31.21 -6.46 21.31
CA GLN A 332 30.71 -5.10 21.55
C GLN A 332 29.68 -4.71 20.48
N LEU A 333 30.01 -4.93 19.18
CA LEU A 333 29.09 -4.64 18.07
C LEU A 333 27.78 -5.43 18.18
N LEU A 334 27.84 -6.73 18.45
CA LEU A 334 26.66 -7.57 18.61
C LEU A 334 25.84 -7.21 19.85
N LEU A 335 26.51 -6.84 20.96
CA LEU A 335 25.85 -6.41 22.19
C LEU A 335 25.08 -5.11 21.97
N VAL A 336 25.68 -4.13 21.31
CA VAL A 336 24.99 -2.85 21.01
C VAL A 336 23.83 -3.06 20.04
N GLU A 337 23.96 -3.93 19.02
CA GLU A 337 22.84 -4.34 18.17
C GLU A 337 21.66 -4.90 18.97
N PHE A 338 21.99 -5.79 19.93
CA PHE A 338 20.97 -6.38 20.80
C PHE A 338 20.31 -5.32 21.71
N ILE A 339 21.12 -4.41 22.30
CA ILE A 339 20.61 -3.31 23.12
C ILE A 339 19.66 -2.42 22.32
N ILE A 340 19.99 -2.07 21.07
CA ILE A 340 19.13 -1.29 20.18
C ILE A 340 17.79 -2.00 19.94
N ASP A 341 17.80 -3.33 19.74
CA ASP A 341 16.55 -4.09 19.61
C ASP A 341 15.72 -4.10 20.90
N VAL A 342 16.37 -4.29 22.05
CA VAL A 342 15.68 -4.23 23.34
C VAL A 342 15.04 -2.86 23.55
N LEU A 343 15.74 -1.77 23.20
CA LEU A 343 15.19 -0.42 23.28
C LEU A 343 13.99 -0.23 22.34
N LYS A 344 14.05 -0.77 21.11
CA LYS A 344 12.91 -0.75 20.17
C LYS A 344 11.72 -1.54 20.72
N LEU A 345 11.94 -2.74 21.21
CA LEU A 345 10.87 -3.56 21.82
C LEU A 345 10.26 -2.89 23.06
N ALA A 346 11.11 -2.28 23.89
CA ALA A 346 10.64 -1.53 25.06
C ALA A 346 9.78 -0.33 24.64
N SER A 347 10.16 0.40 23.58
CA SER A 347 9.38 1.55 23.10
C SER A 347 8.00 1.16 22.56
N LEU A 348 7.84 -0.02 21.96
CA LEU A 348 6.54 -0.53 21.49
C LEU A 348 5.57 -0.87 22.64
N ASN A 349 6.11 -1.25 23.79
CA ASN A 349 5.31 -1.67 24.94
C ASN A 349 5.12 -0.57 26.01
N THR A 350 5.74 0.59 25.82
CA THR A 350 5.71 1.69 26.78
C THR A 350 4.75 2.79 26.30
N PRO A 351 3.88 3.36 27.16
CA PRO A 351 3.08 4.52 26.81
C PRO A 351 3.96 5.66 26.32
N ASP A 352 3.50 6.41 25.30
CA ASP A 352 4.25 7.47 24.61
C ASP A 352 4.89 8.49 25.56
N VAL A 353 4.19 8.84 26.65
CA VAL A 353 4.66 9.80 27.66
C VAL A 353 5.94 9.34 28.37
N LEU A 354 6.13 8.05 28.57
CA LEU A 354 7.27 7.47 29.28
C LEU A 354 8.38 6.98 28.34
N SER A 355 8.05 6.68 27.09
CA SER A 355 8.98 6.11 26.11
C SER A 355 10.22 6.99 25.89
N ASN A 356 10.05 8.31 25.76
CA ASN A 356 11.14 9.25 25.59
C ASN A 356 12.08 9.28 26.80
N SER A 357 11.53 9.23 28.01
CA SER A 357 12.34 9.28 29.26
C SER A 357 13.14 8.01 29.46
N PHE A 358 12.56 6.84 29.20
CA PHE A 358 13.27 5.55 29.30
C PHE A 358 14.36 5.39 28.24
N SER A 359 14.09 5.84 27.01
CA SER A 359 15.10 5.82 25.95
C SER A 359 16.29 6.71 26.27
N MET A 360 16.06 7.90 26.82
CA MET A 360 17.12 8.83 27.21
C MET A 360 17.95 8.31 28.39
N LEU A 361 17.30 7.78 29.42
CA LEU A 361 17.98 7.15 30.56
C LEU A 361 18.78 5.92 30.13
N GLY A 362 18.21 5.04 29.31
CA GLY A 362 18.90 3.87 28.79
C GLY A 362 20.16 4.23 28.00
N ALA A 363 20.05 5.22 27.10
CA ALA A 363 21.19 5.69 26.31
C ALA A 363 22.31 6.29 27.17
N LEU A 364 21.95 7.12 28.17
CA LEU A 364 22.92 7.75 29.07
C LEU A 364 23.63 6.73 29.97
N ILE A 365 22.86 5.85 30.63
CA ILE A 365 23.40 4.88 31.54
C ILE A 365 24.26 3.83 30.81
N LEU A 366 23.79 3.30 29.71
CA LEU A 366 24.52 2.28 28.96
C LEU A 366 25.71 2.87 28.18
N GLY A 367 25.62 4.12 27.68
CA GLY A 367 26.71 4.75 26.96
C GLY A 367 27.89 5.13 27.90
N ASP A 368 27.67 6.03 28.84
CA ASP A 368 28.72 6.60 29.63
C ASP A 368 29.39 5.55 30.56
N PHE A 369 28.58 4.75 31.25
CA PHE A 369 29.14 3.74 32.21
C PHE A 369 29.82 2.58 31.50
N ALA A 370 29.33 2.15 30.32
CA ALA A 370 29.97 1.06 29.59
C ALA A 370 31.32 1.49 29.00
N VAL A 371 31.48 2.74 28.59
CA VAL A 371 32.76 3.31 28.14
C VAL A 371 33.71 3.48 29.33
N GLN A 372 33.26 4.07 30.44
CA GLN A 372 34.08 4.20 31.66
C GLN A 372 34.55 2.85 32.21
N ALA A 373 33.72 1.82 32.10
CA ALA A 373 34.09 0.45 32.50
C ALA A 373 34.96 -0.28 31.46
N ARG A 374 35.31 0.35 30.35
CA ARG A 374 36.07 -0.23 29.20
C ARG A 374 35.39 -1.48 28.62
N TRP A 375 34.05 -1.57 28.72
CA TRP A 375 33.26 -2.63 28.08
C TRP A 375 32.98 -2.33 26.64
N LEU A 376 32.74 -1.03 26.34
CA LEU A 376 32.51 -0.51 24.99
C LEU A 376 33.52 0.58 24.69
N VAL A 377 33.99 0.62 23.44
CA VAL A 377 34.80 1.74 22.94
C VAL A 377 33.89 2.81 22.32
N PRO A 378 34.27 4.11 22.41
CA PRO A 378 33.47 5.20 21.88
C PRO A 378 33.15 5.07 20.38
N GLU A 379 34.08 4.55 19.59
CA GLU A 379 33.93 4.35 18.15
C GLU A 379 32.79 3.39 17.82
N VAL A 380 32.65 2.29 18.58
CA VAL A 380 31.53 1.36 18.42
C VAL A 380 30.21 2.08 18.62
N LEU A 381 30.12 2.92 19.65
CA LEU A 381 28.87 3.67 19.93
C LEU A 381 28.55 4.66 18.80
N VAL A 382 29.55 5.37 18.25
CA VAL A 382 29.37 6.31 17.15
C VAL A 382 28.85 5.60 15.89
N TYR A 383 29.50 4.51 15.46
CA TYR A 383 29.07 3.76 14.28
C TYR A 383 27.71 3.10 14.46
N MET A 384 27.46 2.57 15.65
CA MET A 384 26.17 1.94 15.94
C MET A 384 25.03 2.95 16.11
N ALA A 385 25.30 4.13 16.63
CA ALA A 385 24.34 5.24 16.66
C ALA A 385 23.97 5.69 15.24
N PHE A 386 24.96 5.85 14.35
CA PHE A 386 24.70 6.15 12.95
C PHE A 386 23.81 5.07 12.32
N VAL A 387 24.13 3.81 12.49
CA VAL A 387 23.34 2.68 11.94
C VAL A 387 21.93 2.67 12.52
N ALA A 388 21.75 2.94 13.81
CA ALA A 388 20.44 3.00 14.44
C ALA A 388 19.58 4.11 13.81
N ILE A 389 20.13 5.34 13.68
CA ILE A 389 19.47 6.48 13.04
C ILE A 389 19.16 6.17 11.57
N ALA A 390 20.12 5.61 10.84
CA ALA A 390 19.99 5.23 9.44
C ALA A 390 18.89 4.18 9.21
N ASN A 391 18.70 3.28 10.16
CA ASN A 391 17.63 2.29 10.11
C ASN A 391 16.24 2.91 10.30
N TYR A 392 16.11 3.99 11.08
CA TYR A 392 14.86 4.75 11.18
C TYR A 392 14.56 5.58 9.93
N ALA A 393 15.57 5.92 9.13
CA ALA A 393 15.37 6.60 7.86
C ALA A 393 14.81 5.68 6.76
N GLN A 394 14.76 4.37 6.99
CA GLN A 394 14.13 3.42 6.06
C GLN A 394 12.61 3.40 6.30
N HIS A 395 11.85 3.52 5.20
CA HIS A 395 10.39 3.51 5.26
C HIS A 395 9.82 2.14 5.69
N SER A 396 10.44 1.04 5.24
CA SER A 396 10.03 -0.33 5.60
C SER A 396 10.84 -0.85 6.78
N TYR A 397 10.15 -1.12 7.91
CA TYR A 397 10.75 -1.79 9.06
C TYR A 397 11.30 -3.18 8.72
N GLU A 398 10.58 -3.94 7.91
CA GLU A 398 10.98 -5.28 7.48
C GLU A 398 12.28 -5.25 6.67
N MET A 399 12.41 -4.29 5.74
CA MET A 399 13.64 -4.07 4.98
C MET A 399 14.80 -3.71 5.92
N GLY A 400 14.56 -2.87 6.91
CA GLY A 400 15.54 -2.49 7.93
C GLY A 400 16.05 -3.72 8.70
N TYR A 401 15.17 -4.63 9.12
CA TYR A 401 15.55 -5.88 9.78
C TYR A 401 16.28 -6.85 8.84
N ALA A 402 15.87 -6.97 7.58
CA ALA A 402 16.55 -7.80 6.60
C ALA A 402 18.00 -7.34 6.40
N VAL A 403 18.23 -6.04 6.23
CA VAL A 403 19.58 -5.45 6.12
C VAL A 403 20.38 -5.65 7.41
N LYS A 404 19.77 -5.51 8.58
CA LYS A 404 20.40 -5.76 9.87
C LYS A 404 20.90 -7.21 9.99
N LEU A 405 20.05 -8.19 9.65
CA LEU A 405 20.44 -9.60 9.68
C LEU A 405 21.60 -9.90 8.74
N CYS A 406 21.57 -9.33 7.53
CA CYS A 406 22.67 -9.42 6.57
C CYS A 406 23.97 -8.79 7.15
N ARG A 407 23.89 -7.63 7.80
CA ARG A 407 25.04 -6.97 8.45
C ARG A 407 25.61 -7.82 9.57
N MET A 408 24.77 -8.38 10.45
CA MET A 408 25.21 -9.27 11.53
C MET A 408 25.91 -10.52 10.99
N ALA A 409 25.36 -11.14 9.94
CA ALA A 409 25.98 -12.27 9.24
C ALA A 409 27.35 -11.86 8.63
N LEU A 410 27.43 -10.68 8.04
CA LEU A 410 28.65 -10.13 7.45
C LEU A 410 29.73 -9.92 8.53
N LEU A 411 29.37 -9.35 9.69
CA LEU A 411 30.27 -9.18 10.83
C LEU A 411 30.81 -10.53 11.34
N LEU A 412 29.96 -11.55 11.46
CA LEU A 412 30.38 -12.89 11.87
C LEU A 412 31.32 -13.55 10.85
N LEU A 413 31.04 -13.38 9.56
CA LEU A 413 31.91 -13.90 8.49
C LEU A 413 33.28 -13.19 8.48
N ILE A 414 33.33 -11.89 8.72
CA ILE A 414 34.59 -11.13 8.85
C ILE A 414 35.36 -11.60 10.09
N TRP A 415 34.67 -11.85 11.19
CA TRP A 415 35.31 -12.36 12.41
C TRP A 415 36.02 -13.71 12.16
N LEU A 416 35.41 -14.60 11.37
CA LEU A 416 35.91 -15.94 11.07
C LEU A 416 36.97 -15.96 9.94
N PHE A 417 36.78 -15.17 8.88
CA PHE A 417 37.51 -15.31 7.62
C PHE A 417 38.12 -14.00 7.11
N ASP A 418 38.12 -12.92 7.88
CA ASP A 418 38.68 -11.61 7.53
C ASP A 418 38.18 -11.08 6.16
N TRP A 419 39.06 -10.72 5.27
CA TRP A 419 38.74 -10.22 3.93
C TRP A 419 37.94 -11.21 3.09
N TRP A 420 38.21 -12.50 3.21
CA TRP A 420 37.43 -13.53 2.52
C TRP A 420 36.00 -13.61 3.06
N GLY A 421 35.85 -13.40 4.37
CA GLY A 421 34.54 -13.31 5.01
C GLY A 421 33.73 -12.10 4.51
N PHE A 422 34.38 -10.96 4.31
CA PHE A 422 33.75 -9.76 3.73
C PHE A 422 33.26 -10.01 2.32
N ILE A 423 34.14 -10.50 1.44
CA ILE A 423 33.78 -10.80 0.04
C ILE A 423 32.69 -11.88 -0.01
N GLY A 424 32.85 -12.96 0.72
CA GLY A 424 31.86 -14.03 0.79
C GLY A 424 30.50 -13.57 1.32
N GLY A 425 30.50 -12.70 2.34
CA GLY A 425 29.29 -12.11 2.90
C GLY A 425 28.55 -11.17 1.94
N ILE A 426 29.28 -10.37 1.16
CA ILE A 426 28.68 -9.54 0.09
C ILE A 426 28.04 -10.44 -0.97
N LEU A 427 28.77 -11.43 -1.46
CA LEU A 427 28.26 -12.37 -2.47
C LEU A 427 27.05 -13.14 -1.92
N GLY A 428 27.10 -13.57 -0.66
CA GLY A 428 25.99 -14.22 0.04
C GLY A 428 24.76 -13.32 0.14
N THR A 429 24.93 -12.04 0.51
CA THR A 429 23.83 -11.07 0.56
C THR A 429 23.22 -10.82 -0.82
N LEU A 430 24.05 -10.66 -1.85
CA LEU A 430 23.56 -10.51 -3.22
C LEU A 430 22.82 -11.76 -3.72
N ALA A 431 23.36 -12.95 -3.42
CA ALA A 431 22.70 -14.21 -3.74
C ALA A 431 21.35 -14.35 -2.99
N LEU A 432 21.29 -13.93 -1.72
CA LEU A 432 20.06 -13.94 -0.92
C LEU A 432 18.99 -13.04 -1.55
N ILE A 433 19.36 -11.80 -1.92
CA ILE A 433 18.45 -10.86 -2.60
C ILE A 433 18.01 -11.42 -3.95
N ALA A 434 18.93 -11.95 -4.74
CA ALA A 434 18.63 -12.52 -6.06
C ALA A 434 17.73 -13.77 -5.98
N SER A 435 17.84 -14.54 -4.90
CA SER A 435 17.02 -15.74 -4.66
C SER A 435 15.62 -15.42 -4.13
N THR A 436 15.36 -14.17 -3.71
CA THR A 436 14.06 -13.76 -3.18
C THR A 436 13.00 -13.84 -4.26
N ARG A 437 11.96 -14.61 -4.01
CA ARG A 437 10.83 -14.78 -4.93
C ARG A 437 9.68 -13.89 -4.47
N PRO A 438 9.26 -12.88 -5.26
CA PRO A 438 8.08 -12.09 -4.93
C PRO A 438 6.81 -12.94 -4.97
N LEU A 439 5.73 -12.47 -4.38
CA LEU A 439 4.42 -13.15 -4.41
C LEU A 439 3.94 -13.35 -5.85
N ILE A 440 4.01 -12.30 -6.65
CA ILE A 440 3.77 -12.29 -8.10
C ILE A 440 4.75 -11.31 -8.74
N GLY A 441 5.04 -11.44 -10.03
CA GLY A 441 5.84 -10.47 -10.76
C GLY A 441 7.03 -11.04 -11.52
N LYS A 442 7.80 -10.16 -12.13
CA LYS A 442 8.93 -10.47 -13.03
C LYS A 442 10.22 -10.85 -12.29
N GLY A 443 10.30 -10.59 -10.99
CA GLY A 443 11.47 -10.85 -10.15
C GLY A 443 11.67 -9.76 -9.09
N TYR A 444 12.33 -10.12 -7.99
CA TYR A 444 12.55 -9.21 -6.86
C TYR A 444 13.53 -8.06 -7.19
N LEU A 445 14.53 -8.34 -8.05
CA LEU A 445 15.52 -7.37 -8.52
C LEU A 445 15.09 -6.58 -9.77
N TYR A 446 13.85 -6.71 -10.22
CA TYR A 446 13.36 -5.88 -11.31
C TYR A 446 13.41 -4.39 -10.91
N PRO A 447 13.92 -3.47 -11.77
CA PRO A 447 14.27 -3.60 -13.19
C PRO A 447 15.78 -3.87 -13.48
N PHE A 448 16.56 -4.31 -12.51
CA PHE A 448 17.96 -4.71 -12.77
C PHE A 448 18.03 -6.09 -13.43
N ILE A 449 17.20 -7.03 -12.97
CA ILE A 449 17.13 -8.38 -13.53
C ILE A 449 15.66 -8.80 -13.68
N PRO A 450 15.14 -8.92 -14.92
CA PRO A 450 15.78 -8.55 -16.19
C PRO A 450 15.96 -7.04 -16.34
N PHE A 451 17.02 -6.62 -17.03
CA PHE A 451 17.38 -5.21 -17.14
C PHE A 451 16.40 -4.41 -17.99
N ASN A 452 15.84 -3.36 -17.40
CA ASN A 452 15.02 -2.38 -18.08
C ASN A 452 15.47 -0.94 -17.70
N GLY A 453 16.26 -0.33 -18.57
CA GLY A 453 16.83 0.99 -18.30
C GLY A 453 15.80 2.12 -18.18
N LYS A 454 14.63 2.00 -18.85
CA LYS A 454 13.56 3.00 -18.76
C LYS A 454 12.90 2.99 -17.38
N ASP A 455 12.59 1.80 -16.86
CA ASP A 455 11.97 1.64 -15.56
C ASP A 455 12.96 1.94 -14.43
N LEU A 456 14.26 1.62 -14.62
CA LEU A 456 15.31 1.99 -13.68
C LEU A 456 15.45 3.52 -13.56
N TRP A 457 15.44 4.22 -14.70
CA TRP A 457 15.48 5.68 -14.71
C TRP A 457 14.25 6.30 -14.06
N ALA A 458 13.07 5.71 -14.28
CA ALA A 458 11.84 6.14 -13.65
C ALA A 458 11.83 5.95 -12.13
N LEU A 459 12.49 4.90 -11.63
CA LEU A 459 12.67 4.65 -10.20
C LEU A 459 13.55 5.69 -9.51
N LEU A 460 14.61 6.16 -10.18
CA LEU A 460 15.56 7.12 -9.61
C LEU A 460 15.10 8.57 -9.73
N HIS A 461 14.32 8.89 -10.77
CA HIS A 461 13.86 10.25 -11.05
C HIS A 461 12.37 10.40 -10.76
N HIS A 462 12.04 11.36 -9.91
CA HIS A 462 10.66 11.83 -9.79
C HIS A 462 10.27 12.57 -11.07
N ARG A 463 9.45 11.95 -11.93
CA ARG A 463 8.93 12.62 -13.13
C ARG A 463 7.87 13.63 -12.75
N PRO A 464 7.94 14.89 -13.25
CA PRO A 464 6.79 15.78 -13.17
C PRO A 464 5.62 15.16 -13.93
N ILE A 465 4.40 15.47 -13.50
CA ILE A 465 3.17 15.00 -14.13
C ILE A 465 3.23 15.32 -15.63
N ASP A 466 3.24 14.29 -16.46
CA ASP A 466 3.32 14.44 -17.91
C ASP A 466 1.94 14.91 -18.41
N ARG A 467 1.88 16.13 -18.93
CA ARG A 467 0.63 16.76 -19.43
C ARG A 467 0.03 16.04 -20.64
N ASN A 468 0.78 15.12 -21.25
CA ASN A 468 0.35 14.39 -22.45
C ASN A 468 -0.19 12.98 -22.18
N ASN A 469 -0.22 12.52 -20.91
CA ASN A 469 -0.69 11.19 -20.53
C ASN A 469 -1.92 11.22 -19.61
N SER A 470 -2.64 12.35 -19.58
CA SER A 470 -3.93 12.48 -18.87
C SER A 470 -5.09 12.10 -19.79
#